data_8aa1e11fef07bead4bcf47570f061b87
#
_entry.id   8aa1e11fef07bead4bcf47570f061b87
#
_cell.length_a   1.000
_cell.length_b   1.000
_cell.length_c   1.000
_cell.angle_alpha   90.00
_cell.angle_beta   90.00
_cell.angle_gamma   90.00
#
_symmetry.space_group_name_H-M   'P 1'
#
loop_
_entity.id
_entity.type
_entity.pdbx_description
1 polymer ?
#
loop_
_entity_poly.entity_id
_entity_poly.type
_entity_poly.pdbx_seq_one_letter_code
_entity_poly.pdbx_strand_id
1 'polypeptide(L)'
;MGTISKRIEELGVSLPVAPDPVANYVPAIIVGDELRTSGQIPVIDGELLYRGSVPSKQSIKNAVEAAKICGLNAIAVAKNILNGTLERIEGVRQLRVYVA
;
A
#
# COMPACT_ATOMS: atom_id res chain seq x y z
N MET A 1 -20.33 0.28 -9.88
CA MET A 1 -19.00 -0.24 -9.50
C MET A 1 -17.95 0.80 -9.81
N GLY A 2 -17.05 1.07 -8.89
CA GLY A 2 -16.01 2.06 -9.05
C GLY A 2 -14.94 1.67 -10.07
N THR A 3 -14.38 2.66 -10.75
CA THR A 3 -13.34 2.45 -11.76
C THR A 3 -12.06 1.85 -11.17
N ILE A 4 -11.70 2.23 -9.93
CA ILE A 4 -10.50 1.71 -9.26
C ILE A 4 -10.67 0.25 -8.89
N SER A 5 -11.80 -0.12 -8.29
CA SER A 5 -12.09 -1.52 -7.96
C SER A 5 -12.09 -2.40 -9.21
N LYS A 6 -12.69 -1.90 -10.30
CA LYS A 6 -12.71 -2.60 -11.58
C LYS A 6 -11.29 -2.79 -12.13
N ARG A 7 -10.46 -1.74 -12.04
CA ARG A 7 -9.08 -1.81 -12.53
C ARG A 7 -8.23 -2.82 -11.75
N ILE A 8 -8.43 -2.88 -10.43
CA ILE A 8 -7.75 -3.87 -9.59
C ILE A 8 -8.13 -5.29 -10.04
N GLU A 9 -9.41 -5.51 -10.28
CA GLU A 9 -9.90 -6.80 -10.78
C GLU A 9 -9.31 -7.14 -12.15
N GLU A 10 -9.29 -6.18 -13.08
CA GLU A 10 -8.71 -6.37 -14.41
C GLU A 10 -7.21 -6.71 -14.35
N LEU A 11 -6.49 -6.16 -13.40
CA LEU A 11 -5.06 -6.43 -13.23
C LEU A 11 -4.79 -7.78 -12.56
N GLY A 12 -5.83 -8.47 -12.09
CA GLY A 12 -5.68 -9.76 -11.42
C GLY A 12 -4.97 -9.68 -10.08
N VAL A 13 -4.97 -8.52 -9.44
CA VAL A 13 -4.36 -8.35 -8.11
C VAL A 13 -5.42 -8.44 -7.03
N SER A 14 -5.04 -9.02 -5.89
CA SER A 14 -5.89 -9.08 -4.71
C SER A 14 -5.33 -8.14 -3.65
N LEU A 15 -6.22 -7.34 -3.05
CA LEU A 15 -5.79 -6.49 -1.95
C LEU A 15 -5.60 -7.32 -0.69
N PRO A 16 -4.50 -7.12 0.02
CA PRO A 16 -4.29 -7.78 1.31
C PRO A 16 -5.24 -7.20 2.36
N VAL A 17 -5.34 -7.87 3.50
CA VAL A 17 -5.92 -7.27 4.68
C VAL A 17 -4.99 -6.14 5.12
N ALA A 18 -5.55 -4.96 5.40
CA ALA A 18 -4.74 -3.83 5.82
C ALA A 18 -3.92 -4.20 7.06
N PRO A 19 -2.59 -3.98 7.05
CA PRO A 19 -1.76 -4.33 8.19
C PRO A 19 -2.02 -3.39 9.36
N ASP A 20 -1.87 -3.90 10.58
CA ASP A 20 -1.90 -3.05 11.77
C ASP A 20 -0.63 -2.20 11.81
N PRO A 21 -0.72 -0.96 12.34
CA PRO A 21 0.48 -0.13 12.50
C PRO A 21 1.52 -0.84 13.39
N VAL A 22 2.78 -0.80 12.94
CA VAL A 22 3.91 -1.38 13.70
C VAL A 22 4.43 -0.44 14.78
N ALA A 23 3.89 0.77 14.85
CA ALA A 23 4.26 1.79 15.81
C ALA A 23 3.00 2.53 16.25
N ASN A 24 3.14 3.43 17.21
CA ASN A 24 2.02 4.17 17.77
C ASN A 24 1.64 5.35 16.85
N TYR A 25 1.03 5.04 15.72
CA TYR A 25 0.56 6.04 14.75
C TYR A 25 -0.74 5.55 14.09
N VAL A 26 -1.46 6.47 13.46
CA VAL A 26 -2.67 6.12 12.71
C VAL A 26 -2.30 5.65 11.30
N PRO A 27 -3.02 4.66 10.75
CA PRO A 27 -2.69 4.14 9.42
C PRO A 27 -2.99 5.12 8.28
N ALA A 28 -4.01 5.96 8.43
CA ALA A 28 -4.35 6.96 7.42
C ALA A 28 -5.19 8.06 8.04
N ILE A 29 -5.19 9.22 7.39
CA ILE A 29 -6.04 10.36 7.77
C ILE A 29 -6.62 11.00 6.52
N ILE A 30 -7.74 11.69 6.68
CA ILE A 30 -8.34 12.51 5.64
C ILE A 30 -8.16 13.97 6.02
N VAL A 31 -7.54 14.74 5.13
CA VAL A 31 -7.33 16.18 5.31
C VAL A 31 -7.93 16.89 4.10
N GLY A 32 -9.09 17.52 4.30
CA GLY A 32 -9.82 18.13 3.18
C GLY A 32 -10.18 17.06 2.15
N ASP A 33 -9.68 17.22 0.94
CA ASP A 33 -9.91 16.30 -0.18
C ASP A 33 -8.83 15.24 -0.34
N GLU A 34 -7.85 15.21 0.58
CA GLU A 34 -6.74 14.29 0.48
C GLU A 34 -6.81 13.19 1.54
N LEU A 35 -6.59 11.96 1.11
CA LEU A 35 -6.34 10.85 2.00
C LEU A 35 -4.84 10.61 2.03
N ARG A 36 -4.26 10.60 3.22
CA ARG A 36 -2.82 10.37 3.41
C ARG A 36 -2.63 9.10 4.22
N THR A 37 -1.82 8.18 3.69
CA THR A 37 -1.46 6.96 4.43
C THR A 37 -0.15 7.15 5.15
N SER A 38 0.03 6.42 6.25
CA SER A 38 1.33 6.25 6.86
C SER A 38 2.25 5.47 5.91
N GLY A 39 3.55 5.49 6.20
CA GLY A 39 4.50 4.70 5.43
C GLY A 39 4.17 3.22 5.50
N GLN A 40 4.30 2.53 4.38
CA GLN A 40 4.08 1.09 4.30
C GLN A 40 5.39 0.36 4.10
N ILE A 41 5.50 -0.79 4.72
CA ILE A 41 6.61 -1.73 4.57
C ILE A 41 6.07 -3.02 3.95
N PRO A 42 6.94 -3.89 3.38
CA PRO A 42 6.46 -5.08 2.66
C PRO A 42 6.05 -6.20 3.64
N VAL A 43 4.93 -5.99 4.31
CA VAL A 43 4.37 -6.94 5.28
C VAL A 43 3.16 -7.64 4.69
N ILE A 44 3.12 -8.98 4.81
CA ILE A 44 1.95 -9.79 4.50
C ILE A 44 1.67 -10.68 5.69
N ASP A 45 0.43 -10.67 6.19
CA ASP A 45 -0.01 -11.48 7.33
C ASP A 45 0.92 -11.34 8.55
N GLY A 46 1.35 -10.10 8.81
CA GLY A 46 2.22 -9.79 9.94
C GLY A 46 3.69 -10.13 9.73
N GLU A 47 4.07 -10.66 8.58
CA GLU A 47 5.44 -11.05 8.28
C GLU A 47 6.11 -10.03 7.35
N LEU A 48 7.25 -9.50 7.77
CA LEU A 48 8.06 -8.59 6.96
C LEU A 48 8.91 -9.38 5.97
N LEU A 49 8.68 -9.12 4.68
CA LEU A 49 9.38 -9.78 3.59
C LEU A 49 10.45 -8.87 3.00
N TYR A 50 11.48 -9.48 2.37
CA TYR A 50 12.51 -8.75 1.63
C TYR A 50 13.26 -7.71 2.44
N ARG A 51 13.97 -8.17 3.47
CA ARG A 51 14.81 -7.31 4.31
C ARG A 51 16.18 -7.11 3.69
N GLY A 52 16.72 -5.91 3.83
CA GLY A 52 18.09 -5.59 3.48
C GLY A 52 18.20 -4.69 2.26
N SER A 53 19.42 -4.21 2.05
CA SER A 53 19.74 -3.23 1.02
C SER A 53 19.73 -3.83 -0.38
N VAL A 54 19.41 -3.00 -1.37
CA VAL A 54 19.45 -3.34 -2.79
C VAL A 54 20.72 -2.72 -3.38
N PRO A 55 21.51 -3.43 -4.15
CA PRO A 55 21.39 -4.84 -4.54
C PRO A 55 22.14 -5.84 -3.65
N SER A 56 22.77 -5.37 -2.58
CA SER A 56 23.71 -6.20 -1.81
C SER A 56 23.04 -7.35 -1.06
N LYS A 57 21.84 -7.13 -0.51
CA LYS A 57 21.11 -8.18 0.23
C LYS A 57 19.83 -8.61 -0.45
N GLN A 58 19.26 -7.76 -1.31
CA GLN A 58 18.07 -8.07 -2.08
C GLN A 58 18.29 -7.77 -3.55
N SER A 59 17.81 -8.64 -4.43
CA SER A 59 17.85 -8.40 -5.86
C SER A 59 16.90 -7.28 -6.26
N ILE A 60 17.12 -6.72 -7.45
CA ILE A 60 16.20 -5.72 -8.02
C ILE A 60 14.80 -6.32 -8.18
N LYS A 61 14.71 -7.59 -8.60
CA LYS A 61 13.44 -8.30 -8.73
C LYS A 61 12.69 -8.35 -7.39
N ASN A 62 13.38 -8.69 -6.30
CA ASN A 62 12.80 -8.72 -4.97
C ASN A 62 12.38 -7.33 -4.51
N ALA A 63 13.16 -6.31 -4.85
CA ALA A 63 12.82 -4.92 -4.53
C ALA A 63 11.51 -4.49 -5.22
N VAL A 64 11.31 -4.89 -6.47
CA VAL A 64 10.07 -4.63 -7.21
C VAL A 64 8.88 -5.30 -6.53
N GLU A 65 9.03 -6.57 -6.12
CA GLU A 65 7.98 -7.28 -5.39
C GLU A 65 7.68 -6.62 -4.05
N ALA A 66 8.70 -6.18 -3.34
CA ALA A 66 8.54 -5.46 -2.06
C ALA A 66 7.77 -4.16 -2.27
N ALA A 67 8.10 -3.39 -3.29
CA ALA A 67 7.41 -2.15 -3.62
C ALA A 67 5.94 -2.40 -3.97
N LYS A 68 5.65 -3.47 -4.70
CA LYS A 68 4.29 -3.88 -5.04
C LYS A 68 3.48 -4.18 -3.78
N ILE A 69 4.06 -4.92 -2.85
CA ILE A 69 3.40 -5.24 -1.56
C ILE A 69 3.10 -3.95 -0.80
N CYS A 70 4.06 -3.03 -0.72
CA CYS A 70 3.85 -1.74 -0.06
C CYS A 70 2.71 -0.96 -0.69
N GLY A 71 2.66 -0.92 -2.01
CA GLY A 71 1.59 -0.24 -2.75
C GLY A 71 0.21 -0.86 -2.49
N LEU A 72 0.12 -2.18 -2.50
CA LEU A 72 -1.13 -2.88 -2.22
C LEU A 72 -1.58 -2.66 -0.77
N ASN A 73 -0.64 -2.63 0.18
CA ASN A 73 -0.94 -2.31 1.57
C ASN A 73 -1.48 -0.88 1.72
N ALA A 74 -0.91 0.08 0.99
CA ALA A 74 -1.39 1.45 1.01
C ALA A 74 -2.83 1.54 0.48
N ILE A 75 -3.15 0.83 -0.59
CA ILE A 75 -4.51 0.79 -1.15
C ILE A 75 -5.47 0.13 -0.15
N ALA A 76 -5.05 -0.95 0.50
CA ALA A 76 -5.86 -1.64 1.50
C ALA A 76 -6.18 -0.73 2.70
N VAL A 77 -5.19 0.04 3.15
CA VAL A 77 -5.36 1.03 4.23
C VAL A 77 -6.35 2.10 3.79
N ALA A 78 -6.22 2.61 2.56
CA ALA A 78 -7.15 3.60 2.02
C ALA A 78 -8.58 3.06 1.96
N LYS A 79 -8.75 1.83 1.51
CA LYS A 79 -10.06 1.18 1.46
C LYS A 79 -10.69 1.08 2.83
N ASN A 80 -9.90 0.76 3.85
CA ASN A 80 -10.40 0.69 5.23
C ASN A 80 -10.93 2.02 5.74
N ILE A 81 -10.18 3.10 5.55
CA ILE A 81 -10.60 4.41 6.04
C ILE A 81 -11.80 4.95 5.26
N LEU A 82 -12.01 4.47 4.04
CA LEU A 82 -13.14 4.83 3.20
C LEU A 82 -14.34 3.87 3.34
N ASN A 83 -14.37 3.13 4.44
CA ASN A 83 -15.48 2.22 4.77
C ASN A 83 -15.71 1.11 3.72
N GLY A 84 -14.61 0.61 3.16
CA GLY A 84 -14.64 -0.54 2.27
C GLY A 84 -14.84 -0.22 0.80
N THR A 85 -14.86 1.06 0.41
CA THR A 85 -14.97 1.46 -0.98
C THR A 85 -13.74 2.24 -1.45
N LEU A 86 -13.37 2.06 -2.72
CA LEU A 86 -12.35 2.87 -3.38
C LEU A 86 -12.94 3.84 -4.39
N GLU A 87 -14.27 3.89 -4.49
CA GLU A 87 -14.96 4.68 -5.51
C GLU A 87 -14.80 6.19 -5.33
N ARG A 88 -14.47 6.63 -4.12
CA ARG A 88 -14.26 8.04 -3.82
C ARG A 88 -12.88 8.55 -4.20
N ILE A 89 -11.97 7.67 -4.59
CA ILE A 89 -10.61 8.05 -4.99
C ILE A 89 -10.63 8.46 -6.45
N GLU A 90 -10.20 9.69 -6.73
CA GLU A 90 -10.13 10.21 -8.09
C GLU A 90 -8.75 10.06 -8.72
N GLY A 91 -7.71 10.01 -7.90
CA GLY A 91 -6.35 9.86 -8.41
C GLY A 91 -5.33 9.91 -7.29
N VAL A 92 -4.07 9.73 -7.66
CA VAL A 92 -2.93 9.81 -6.75
C VAL A 92 -2.28 11.18 -6.91
N ARG A 93 -2.16 11.92 -5.79
CA ARG A 93 -1.49 13.23 -5.80
C ARG A 93 0.00 13.10 -5.62
N GLN A 94 0.42 12.19 -4.76
CA GLN A 94 1.83 12.03 -4.44
C GLN A 94 2.12 10.60 -4.02
N LEU A 95 3.22 10.08 -4.53
CA LEU A 95 3.76 8.79 -4.15
C LEU A 95 5.22 8.98 -3.81
N ARG A 96 5.64 8.54 -2.61
CA ARG A 96 7.03 8.55 -2.20
C ARG A 96 7.50 7.13 -1.98
N VAL A 97 8.69 6.83 -2.50
CA VAL A 97 9.29 5.49 -2.37
C VAL A 97 10.70 5.65 -1.84
N TYR A 98 11.04 4.87 -0.82
CA TYR A 98 12.37 4.85 -0.24
C TYR A 98 12.97 3.46 -0.40
N VAL A 99 14.15 3.41 -0.97
CA VAL A 99 14.87 2.14 -1.20
C VAL A 99 16.22 2.24 -0.50
N ALA A 100 16.51 1.22 0.32
CA ALA A 100 17.78 1.15 1.02
C ALA A 100 18.88 0.51 0.16
#